data_9a9ba9391af48258fc6085de1e865391
#
_entry.id   9a9ba9391af48258fc6085de1e865391
#
_cell.length_a   1.000
_cell.length_b   1.000
_cell.length_c   1.000
_cell.angle_alpha   90.00
_cell.angle_beta   90.00
_cell.angle_gamma   90.00
#
_symmetry.space_group_name_H-M   'P 1'
#
loop_
_entity.id
_entity.type
_entity.pdbx_description
1 polymer ?
#
loop_
_entity_poly.entity_id
_entity_poly.type
_entity_poly.pdbx_seq_one_letter_code
_entity_poly.pdbx_strand_id
1 'polypeptide(L)'
;MAIKKIERKPLRAPEDWIKKQQEMERKGTNIEDNIAINKGKDRPIAEIIDNRTVFKNDLGIDDECMERAEELEKVDEELSICYKTEKIVFDGGKTANLLRVGIPERNIDTNNIILPITTKYLNKTIEMRVPRDKVMVKKEIIKLSLYGANVREENAKYHIKSIEYQEQKIGKFNDTHVELGYSEHNGEEIFKLYKAINIDSKYVGGLDIKPRGDLYEYLNDIKSHVVPYRNMSLAFALGASSAVVAKLNKSCEDINTLLAHFVTESSKGKSTATMLAISIWGNPKLGSGGLYNTWNSTENALITSLAGNYGVAYALDELSMSKIEDTTSLIYNIVGGKDKARLTKEIEVRKSGTWVTTIISNGEASILGKAKNNTGLEVRVLELDGVVWTEDAKHSDEVKALTNRNYGVFGYSFAEKLTKFPIEKLKLLYKEEKKIFVDKLGEIGIVDSIIERTASKYAVVILTAKLINSGYRNYGISLDIEGIRELFINTEIISIQRRGIQNKAEDWLLQYIEANASKFKCGKESNTNVDYWGARRELPNGEVEISILKHKFEEIMKQGKFEDTRVVLDQLKKEGKLDYEGGRLTRKRKINAIITPVYVIKLKL
;
A
#
# COMPACT_ATOMS: atom_id res chain seq x y z
N MET A 1 -47.64 -33.48 -9.03
CA MET A 1 -46.78 -33.98 -7.93
C MET A 1 -46.43 -32.83 -7.03
N ALA A 2 -46.92 -32.83 -5.80
CA ALA A 2 -46.85 -31.71 -4.87
C ALA A 2 -45.52 -31.68 -4.13
N ILE A 3 -44.87 -30.51 -4.10
CA ILE A 3 -43.64 -30.30 -3.35
C ILE A 3 -44.01 -30.01 -1.88
N LYS A 4 -43.62 -30.90 -0.97
CA LYS A 4 -43.78 -30.72 0.48
C LYS A 4 -42.85 -29.61 0.98
N LYS A 5 -43.41 -28.58 1.58
CA LYS A 5 -42.72 -27.59 2.40
C LYS A 5 -42.16 -28.25 3.66
N ILE A 6 -40.87 -28.18 3.87
CA ILE A 6 -40.22 -28.58 5.13
C ILE A 6 -40.14 -27.34 6.03
N GLU A 7 -40.94 -27.31 7.08
CA GLU A 7 -40.84 -26.31 8.15
C GLU A 7 -39.59 -26.59 9.01
N ARG A 8 -38.65 -25.65 9.05
CA ARG A 8 -37.52 -25.70 9.97
C ARG A 8 -37.93 -25.10 11.32
N LYS A 9 -37.93 -25.93 12.38
CA LYS A 9 -38.05 -25.46 13.76
C LYS A 9 -36.79 -24.65 14.14
N PRO A 10 -36.92 -23.55 14.88
CA PRO A 10 -35.77 -22.80 15.37
C PRO A 10 -34.99 -23.62 16.42
N LEU A 11 -33.68 -23.72 16.25
CA LEU A 11 -32.77 -24.30 17.22
C LEU A 11 -32.75 -23.44 18.50
N ARG A 12 -33.18 -24.02 19.63
CA ARG A 12 -33.04 -23.42 20.96
C ARG A 12 -31.57 -23.56 21.40
N ALA A 13 -31.00 -22.50 21.90
CA ALA A 13 -29.68 -22.52 22.50
C ALA A 13 -29.62 -23.45 23.72
N PRO A 14 -28.50 -24.13 24.02
CA PRO A 14 -28.35 -24.98 25.19
C PRO A 14 -28.59 -24.21 26.49
N GLU A 15 -29.29 -24.83 27.45
CA GLU A 15 -29.66 -24.20 28.74
C GLU A 15 -28.44 -23.70 29.55
N ASP A 16 -27.28 -24.33 29.40
CA ASP A 16 -26.04 -23.93 30.04
C ASP A 16 -25.49 -22.57 29.54
N TRP A 17 -25.81 -22.19 28.30
CA TRP A 17 -25.40 -20.90 27.72
C TRP A 17 -26.26 -19.76 28.30
N ILE A 18 -27.54 -20.00 28.51
CA ILE A 18 -28.47 -19.01 29.10
C ILE A 18 -28.09 -18.73 30.57
N LYS A 19 -27.71 -19.77 31.33
CA LYS A 19 -27.25 -19.62 32.73
C LYS A 19 -25.94 -18.84 32.83
N LYS A 20 -25.01 -19.03 31.89
CA LYS A 20 -23.74 -18.28 31.83
C LYS A 20 -23.95 -16.80 31.49
N GLN A 21 -24.89 -16.45 30.62
CA GLN A 21 -25.25 -15.07 30.34
C GLN A 21 -25.88 -14.38 31.55
N GLN A 22 -26.81 -15.02 32.23
CA GLN A 22 -27.44 -14.49 33.44
C GLN A 22 -26.45 -14.30 34.61
N GLU A 23 -25.40 -15.10 34.70
CA GLU A 23 -24.34 -14.96 35.68
C GLU A 23 -23.36 -13.81 35.35
N MET A 24 -23.13 -13.57 34.04
CA MET A 24 -22.33 -12.41 33.57
C MET A 24 -23.06 -11.07 33.73
N GLU A 25 -24.36 -11.04 33.50
CA GLU A 25 -25.19 -9.85 33.74
C GLU A 25 -25.27 -9.48 35.23
N ARG A 26 -25.23 -10.46 36.14
CA ARG A 26 -25.16 -10.21 37.61
C ARG A 26 -23.80 -9.71 38.08
N LYS A 27 -22.71 -9.86 37.30
CA LYS A 27 -21.36 -9.39 37.62
C LYS A 27 -21.02 -8.03 37.03
N GLY A 28 -21.95 -7.35 36.36
CA GLY A 28 -21.82 -5.93 35.97
C GLY A 28 -20.75 -5.64 34.90
N THR A 29 -20.43 -6.62 34.02
CA THR A 29 -19.56 -6.38 32.88
C THR A 29 -20.38 -6.35 31.59
N ASN A 30 -20.86 -5.17 31.22
CA ASN A 30 -21.44 -4.92 29.91
C ASN A 30 -20.34 -4.88 28.86
N ILE A 31 -20.39 -5.82 27.91
CA ILE A 31 -19.63 -5.77 26.66
C ILE A 31 -20.60 -5.28 25.58
N GLU A 32 -20.81 -3.98 25.54
CA GLU A 32 -21.33 -3.26 24.38
C GLU A 32 -20.63 -1.92 24.36
N ASP A 33 -19.48 -1.87 23.71
CA ASP A 33 -18.93 -0.61 23.22
C ASP A 33 -17.82 -0.88 22.22
N ASN A 34 -17.96 -0.29 21.07
CA ASN A 34 -16.98 -0.04 20.00
C ASN A 34 -17.34 -0.61 18.63
N ILE A 35 -18.36 -0.01 18.03
CA ILE A 35 -18.42 0.10 16.58
C ILE A 35 -18.52 1.59 16.23
N ALA A 36 -17.39 2.25 16.07
CA ALA A 36 -17.32 3.55 15.40
C ALA A 36 -17.04 3.32 13.92
N ILE A 37 -18.04 3.56 13.07
CA ILE A 37 -17.93 3.47 11.63
C ILE A 37 -17.26 4.74 11.09
N ASN A 38 -16.04 4.62 10.62
CA ASN A 38 -15.30 5.70 9.96
C ASN A 38 -15.70 5.79 8.48
N LYS A 39 -16.55 6.76 8.13
CA LYS A 39 -16.79 7.15 6.73
C LYS A 39 -15.91 8.35 6.40
N GLY A 40 -15.01 8.16 5.44
CA GLY A 40 -14.08 9.21 5.01
C GLY A 40 -14.75 10.41 4.33
N LYS A 41 -14.20 11.52 4.60
CA LYS A 41 -14.02 12.84 4.00
C LYS A 41 -14.26 13.94 5.01
N ASP A 42 -13.26 14.80 5.21
CA ASP A 42 -13.29 16.08 5.95
C ASP A 42 -14.17 16.06 7.19
N ARG A 43 -13.75 15.31 8.22
CA ARG A 43 -14.46 15.30 9.48
C ARG A 43 -13.89 16.32 10.44
N PRO A 44 -14.76 17.04 11.14
CA PRO A 44 -14.36 17.82 12.30
C PRO A 44 -13.71 16.90 13.35
N ILE A 45 -12.68 17.41 14.00
CA ILE A 45 -11.86 16.73 15.01
C ILE A 45 -12.61 16.66 16.36
N ALA A 46 -13.90 16.45 16.38
CA ALA A 46 -14.69 16.37 17.61
C ALA A 46 -15.49 15.07 17.68
N GLU A 47 -15.24 14.24 18.68
CA GLU A 47 -16.08 13.09 19.04
C GLU A 47 -16.93 13.43 20.26
N ILE A 48 -18.23 13.13 20.19
CA ILE A 48 -19.15 13.26 21.33
C ILE A 48 -19.13 11.94 22.08
N ILE A 49 -18.63 11.95 23.32
CA ILE A 49 -18.52 10.76 24.17
C ILE A 49 -19.62 10.78 25.22
N ASP A 50 -20.36 9.70 25.32
CA ASP A 50 -21.44 9.56 26.30
C ASP A 50 -20.90 9.33 27.71
N ASN A 51 -21.54 9.97 28.66
CA ASN A 51 -21.06 10.34 30.01
C ASN A 51 -21.06 9.18 31.01
N ARG A 52 -20.34 8.06 30.81
CA ARG A 52 -20.07 7.13 31.93
C ARG A 52 -18.76 6.35 31.77
N THR A 53 -17.79 6.64 32.61
CA THR A 53 -16.79 5.74 33.21
C THR A 53 -15.38 5.59 32.62
N VAL A 54 -14.90 6.34 31.63
CA VAL A 54 -13.55 6.08 31.10
C VAL A 54 -12.49 7.14 31.33
N PHE A 55 -12.85 8.29 31.95
CA PHE A 55 -11.99 9.48 31.90
C PHE A 55 -11.01 9.71 33.04
N LYS A 56 -10.94 8.85 34.05
CA LYS A 56 -9.99 9.11 35.16
C LYS A 56 -8.52 8.80 34.83
N ASN A 57 -8.24 7.89 33.90
CA ASN A 57 -6.88 7.41 33.71
C ASN A 57 -6.22 7.80 32.37
N ASP A 58 -6.98 8.18 31.33
CA ASP A 58 -6.40 8.44 29.98
C ASP A 58 -5.97 9.89 29.73
N LEU A 59 -6.43 10.84 30.56
CA LEU A 59 -6.03 12.25 30.44
C LEU A 59 -4.77 12.61 31.23
N GLY A 60 -4.19 11.66 31.98
CA GLY A 60 -2.95 11.88 32.74
C GLY A 60 -3.04 12.99 33.80
N ILE A 61 -4.23 13.22 34.34
CA ILE A 61 -4.44 14.14 35.44
C ILE A 61 -4.25 13.34 36.71
N ASP A 62 -3.16 13.59 37.43
CA ASP A 62 -2.92 12.97 38.73
C ASP A 62 -4.07 13.28 39.70
N ASP A 63 -4.45 12.28 40.51
CA ASP A 63 -5.50 12.40 41.55
C ASP A 63 -5.21 13.55 42.53
N GLU A 64 -3.95 13.93 42.75
CA GLU A 64 -3.56 15.13 43.52
C GLU A 64 -4.07 16.45 42.92
N CYS A 65 -4.29 16.55 41.63
CA CYS A 65 -4.92 17.72 41.01
C CYS A 65 -6.43 17.76 41.20
N MET A 66 -7.06 16.63 41.53
CA MET A 66 -8.51 16.56 41.78
C MET A 66 -8.88 16.98 43.21
N GLU A 67 -8.04 16.70 44.23
CA GLU A 67 -8.30 17.10 45.64
C GLU A 67 -8.14 18.61 45.88
N ARG A 68 -7.32 19.32 45.08
CA ARG A 68 -7.21 20.80 45.11
C ARG A 68 -8.34 21.54 44.40
N ALA A 69 -9.33 20.83 43.86
CA ALA A 69 -10.40 21.39 43.00
C ALA A 69 -11.48 22.17 43.72
N GLU A 70 -11.35 22.46 45.02
CA GLU A 70 -12.32 23.28 45.76
C GLU A 70 -12.07 24.78 45.67
N GLU A 71 -10.86 25.21 45.27
CA GLU A 71 -10.46 26.62 45.21
C GLU A 71 -10.30 27.12 43.77
N LEU A 72 -10.58 28.41 43.57
CA LEU A 72 -10.28 29.18 42.37
C LEU A 72 -8.76 29.26 42.21
N GLU A 73 -8.24 28.60 41.19
CA GLU A 73 -6.81 28.64 40.87
C GLU A 73 -6.48 29.91 40.08
N LYS A 74 -5.68 30.81 40.66
CA LYS A 74 -5.29 32.07 40.03
C LYS A 74 -4.25 31.84 38.95
N VAL A 75 -4.55 32.24 37.71
CA VAL A 75 -3.63 32.22 36.57
C VAL A 75 -2.85 33.54 36.51
N ASP A 76 -3.55 34.66 36.56
CA ASP A 76 -2.99 36.02 36.69
C ASP A 76 -3.99 36.93 37.40
N GLU A 77 -3.78 38.26 37.31
CA GLU A 77 -4.66 39.25 37.99
C GLU A 77 -6.07 39.28 37.41
N GLU A 78 -6.24 38.91 36.13
CA GLU A 78 -7.51 38.98 35.40
C GLU A 78 -8.16 37.61 35.17
N LEU A 79 -7.49 36.50 35.47
CA LEU A 79 -7.95 35.15 35.11
C LEU A 79 -7.74 34.15 36.24
N SER A 80 -8.79 33.40 36.57
CA SER A 80 -8.74 32.22 37.45
C SER A 80 -9.43 31.04 36.79
N ILE A 81 -9.05 29.82 37.18
CA ILE A 81 -9.63 28.55 36.72
C ILE A 81 -10.33 27.87 37.92
N CYS A 82 -11.55 27.43 37.72
CA CYS A 82 -12.26 26.56 38.64
C CYS A 82 -12.46 25.19 38.01
N TYR A 83 -11.64 24.20 38.37
CA TYR A 83 -11.73 22.85 37.83
C TYR A 83 -12.98 22.09 38.28
N LYS A 84 -13.52 22.40 39.49
CA LYS A 84 -14.73 21.80 40.02
C LYS A 84 -15.97 22.15 39.21
N THR A 85 -16.12 23.43 38.84
CA THR A 85 -17.24 23.91 38.03
C THR A 85 -16.93 23.89 36.53
N GLU A 86 -15.71 23.53 36.15
CA GLU A 86 -15.19 23.55 34.77
C GLU A 86 -15.42 24.89 34.07
N LYS A 87 -15.04 25.97 34.75
CA LYS A 87 -15.15 27.34 34.23
C LYS A 87 -13.84 28.11 34.40
N ILE A 88 -13.65 29.06 33.50
CA ILE A 88 -12.73 30.18 33.71
C ILE A 88 -13.52 31.36 34.23
N VAL A 89 -12.90 32.15 35.12
CA VAL A 89 -13.44 33.40 35.69
C VAL A 89 -12.49 34.51 35.26
N PHE A 90 -13.01 35.54 34.61
CA PHE A 90 -12.20 36.61 34.01
C PHE A 90 -12.92 37.97 34.07
N ASP A 91 -12.19 39.05 33.89
CA ASP A 91 -12.69 40.42 33.69
C ASP A 91 -13.79 40.80 34.71
N GLY A 92 -13.44 40.76 36.02
CA GLY A 92 -14.34 41.18 37.09
C GLY A 92 -15.46 40.20 37.41
N GLY A 93 -15.33 38.89 37.11
CA GLY A 93 -16.29 37.86 37.52
C GLY A 93 -17.11 37.26 36.38
N LYS A 94 -16.86 37.63 35.13
CA LYS A 94 -17.44 36.95 33.97
C LYS A 94 -16.95 35.51 33.91
N THR A 95 -17.76 34.59 33.40
CA THR A 95 -17.42 33.17 33.32
C THR A 95 -17.61 32.62 31.91
N ALA A 96 -16.79 31.63 31.55
CA ALA A 96 -16.97 30.79 30.39
C ALA A 96 -16.61 29.33 30.72
N ASN A 97 -17.10 28.37 29.93
CA ASN A 97 -16.75 26.98 30.14
C ASN A 97 -15.25 26.76 29.88
N LEU A 98 -14.61 25.99 30.76
CA LEU A 98 -13.20 25.69 30.67
C LEU A 98 -12.92 24.87 29.39
N LEU A 99 -11.88 25.22 28.65
CA LEU A 99 -11.20 24.35 27.72
C LEU A 99 -10.12 23.60 28.52
N ARG A 100 -10.44 22.39 28.96
CA ARG A 100 -9.52 21.58 29.74
C ARG A 100 -8.51 20.92 28.80
N VAL A 101 -7.23 21.13 29.05
CA VAL A 101 -6.13 20.59 28.27
C VAL A 101 -5.73 19.23 28.85
N GLY A 102 -5.67 18.19 28.00
CA GLY A 102 -5.04 16.91 28.31
C GLY A 102 -3.53 16.97 28.09
N ILE A 103 -2.84 15.84 28.27
CA ILE A 103 -1.40 15.78 28.00
C ILE A 103 -1.15 16.11 26.52
N PRO A 104 -0.35 17.16 26.21
CA PRO A 104 0.00 17.50 24.83
C PRO A 104 0.61 16.30 24.09
N GLU A 105 0.30 16.17 22.82
CA GLU A 105 0.83 15.12 21.96
C GLU A 105 1.84 15.71 20.98
N ARG A 106 3.09 15.25 21.05
CA ARG A 106 4.13 15.64 20.10
C ARG A 106 4.22 14.61 18.98
N ASN A 107 4.03 15.02 17.75
CA ASN A 107 4.25 14.16 16.59
C ASN A 107 5.76 14.09 16.28
N ILE A 108 6.37 12.92 16.43
CA ILE A 108 7.81 12.72 16.23
C ILE A 108 8.25 12.81 14.76
N ASP A 109 7.31 12.72 13.80
CA ASP A 109 7.61 12.81 12.36
C ASP A 109 7.69 14.26 11.88
N THR A 110 6.91 15.16 12.52
CA THR A 110 6.76 16.57 12.09
C THR A 110 7.13 17.58 13.18
N ASN A 111 7.35 17.13 14.42
CA ASN A 111 7.50 17.96 15.63
C ASN A 111 6.30 18.85 15.94
N ASN A 112 5.15 18.64 15.30
CA ASN A 112 3.93 19.37 15.59
C ASN A 112 3.34 18.95 16.94
N ILE A 113 2.78 19.91 17.66
CA ILE A 113 2.07 19.67 18.92
C ILE A 113 0.57 19.70 18.67
N ILE A 114 -0.14 18.68 19.14
CA ILE A 114 -1.59 18.59 19.19
C ILE A 114 -2.03 18.64 20.64
N LEU A 115 -3.01 19.46 20.94
CA LEU A 115 -3.63 19.56 22.27
C LEU A 115 -4.94 18.77 22.28
N PRO A 116 -5.04 17.71 23.08
CA PRO A 116 -6.33 17.15 23.45
C PRO A 116 -7.05 18.16 24.33
N ILE A 117 -8.22 18.60 23.92
CA ILE A 117 -9.01 19.62 24.65
C ILE A 117 -10.40 19.05 24.87
N THR A 118 -10.87 19.12 26.14
CA THR A 118 -12.25 18.79 26.49
C THR A 118 -13.02 20.02 26.95
N THR A 119 -14.30 20.07 26.62
CA THR A 119 -15.22 21.12 27.10
C THR A 119 -16.62 20.56 27.28
N LYS A 120 -17.46 21.27 28.05
CA LYS A 120 -18.88 20.90 28.21
C LYS A 120 -19.76 21.70 27.27
N TYR A 121 -20.68 21.02 26.59
CA TYR A 121 -21.77 21.61 25.84
C TYR A 121 -23.07 20.86 26.12
N LEU A 122 -24.11 21.56 26.64
CA LEU A 122 -25.42 20.97 26.95
C LEU A 122 -25.30 19.64 27.75
N ASN A 123 -24.56 19.63 28.83
CA ASN A 123 -24.32 18.46 29.70
C ASN A 123 -23.57 17.28 29.06
N LYS A 124 -23.00 17.45 27.83
CA LYS A 124 -22.11 16.48 27.19
C LYS A 124 -20.68 16.98 27.22
N THR A 125 -19.75 16.08 27.48
CA THR A 125 -18.33 16.36 27.32
C THR A 125 -17.97 16.14 25.84
N ILE A 126 -17.31 17.12 25.24
CA ILE A 126 -16.82 17.10 23.89
C ILE A 126 -15.30 17.09 23.97
N GLU A 127 -14.69 16.11 23.31
CA GLU A 127 -13.24 16.01 23.15
C GLU A 127 -12.82 16.47 21.75
N MET A 128 -11.75 17.27 21.68
CA MET A 128 -11.19 17.81 20.44
C MET A 128 -9.68 17.61 20.46
N ARG A 129 -9.10 17.25 19.31
CA ARG A 129 -7.65 17.24 19.11
C ARG A 129 -7.29 18.40 18.21
N VAL A 130 -6.68 19.44 18.75
CA VAL A 130 -6.49 20.71 18.07
C VAL A 130 -4.98 21.01 17.94
N PRO A 131 -4.48 21.33 16.72
CA PRO A 131 -3.10 21.79 16.57
C PRO A 131 -2.83 23.02 17.45
N ARG A 132 -1.69 23.02 18.15
CA ARG A 132 -1.34 24.06 19.11
C ARG A 132 -1.32 25.45 18.49
N ASP A 133 -0.83 25.59 17.25
CA ASP A 133 -0.83 26.84 16.51
C ASP A 133 -2.24 27.44 16.33
N LYS A 134 -3.27 26.59 16.23
CA LYS A 134 -4.66 27.02 16.07
C LYS A 134 -5.26 27.58 17.37
N VAL A 135 -4.87 27.02 18.51
CA VAL A 135 -5.39 27.50 19.80
C VAL A 135 -4.65 28.73 20.34
N MET A 136 -3.43 29.00 19.85
CA MET A 136 -2.64 30.19 20.25
C MET A 136 -3.01 31.46 19.48
N VAL A 137 -3.91 31.38 18.51
CA VAL A 137 -4.34 32.52 17.68
C VAL A 137 -5.83 32.81 17.94
N LYS A 138 -6.16 34.04 18.40
CA LYS A 138 -7.53 34.44 18.71
C LYS A 138 -8.55 34.12 17.60
N LYS A 139 -8.19 34.42 16.35
CA LYS A 139 -9.04 34.19 15.18
C LYS A 139 -9.33 32.71 14.93
N GLU A 140 -8.39 31.83 15.31
CA GLU A 140 -8.52 30.39 15.10
C GLU A 140 -9.21 29.70 16.29
N ILE A 141 -8.90 30.07 17.55
CA ILE A 141 -9.52 29.46 18.73
C ILE A 141 -11.02 29.67 18.77
N ILE A 142 -11.53 30.83 18.27
CA ILE A 142 -12.96 31.11 18.19
C ILE A 142 -13.70 30.04 17.34
N LYS A 143 -13.05 29.42 16.37
CA LYS A 143 -13.65 28.37 15.55
C LYS A 143 -14.01 27.11 16.35
N LEU A 144 -13.46 26.94 17.54
CA LEU A 144 -13.85 25.84 18.44
C LEU A 144 -15.32 25.98 18.92
N SER A 145 -15.93 27.15 18.78
CA SER A 145 -17.38 27.35 19.00
C SER A 145 -18.24 26.46 18.08
N LEU A 146 -17.74 26.06 16.91
CA LEU A 146 -18.40 25.09 16.03
C LEU A 146 -18.65 23.75 16.74
N TYR A 147 -17.79 23.39 17.68
CA TYR A 147 -17.89 22.16 18.47
C TYR A 147 -18.52 22.39 19.87
N GLY A 148 -19.14 23.53 20.08
CA GLY A 148 -19.83 23.87 21.35
C GLY A 148 -18.94 24.49 22.43
N ALA A 149 -17.67 24.81 22.12
CA ALA A 149 -16.82 25.55 23.04
C ALA A 149 -17.34 26.98 23.25
N ASN A 150 -17.37 27.44 24.47
CA ASN A 150 -17.84 28.80 24.82
C ASN A 150 -16.72 29.85 24.60
N VAL A 151 -16.21 29.90 23.35
CA VAL A 151 -15.16 30.85 22.95
C VAL A 151 -15.75 31.91 22.02
N ARG A 152 -15.56 33.17 22.41
CA ARG A 152 -16.00 34.37 21.70
C ARG A 152 -14.85 35.36 21.57
N GLU A 153 -14.99 36.38 20.74
CA GLU A 153 -13.96 37.39 20.56
C GLU A 153 -13.52 38.05 21.88
N GLU A 154 -14.48 38.35 22.76
CA GLU A 154 -14.28 38.98 24.06
C GLU A 154 -13.48 38.13 25.07
N ASN A 155 -13.63 36.79 25.04
CA ASN A 155 -13.00 35.88 26.00
C ASN A 155 -11.85 35.04 25.42
N ALA A 156 -11.60 35.10 24.11
CA ALA A 156 -10.57 34.28 23.43
C ALA A 156 -9.18 34.43 24.05
N LYS A 157 -8.80 35.67 24.48
CA LYS A 157 -7.49 35.92 25.14
C LYS A 157 -7.35 35.14 26.45
N TYR A 158 -8.43 35.01 27.21
CA TYR A 158 -8.43 34.32 28.50
C TYR A 158 -8.39 32.81 28.32
N HIS A 159 -9.05 32.27 27.29
CA HIS A 159 -8.91 30.85 26.94
C HIS A 159 -7.48 30.51 26.54
N ILE A 160 -6.82 31.34 25.73
CA ILE A 160 -5.41 31.13 25.32
C ILE A 160 -4.53 31.10 26.58
N LYS A 161 -4.63 32.12 27.46
CA LYS A 161 -3.86 32.16 28.72
C LYS A 161 -4.13 30.95 29.61
N SER A 162 -5.40 30.53 29.72
CA SER A 162 -5.78 29.33 30.46
C SER A 162 -5.15 28.07 29.91
N ILE A 163 -5.10 27.91 28.58
CA ILE A 163 -4.46 26.77 27.91
C ILE A 163 -2.95 26.77 28.17
N GLU A 164 -2.27 27.90 27.99
CA GLU A 164 -0.83 28.02 28.25
C GLU A 164 -0.47 27.68 29.70
N TYR A 165 -1.27 28.16 30.66
CA TYR A 165 -1.10 27.84 32.06
C TYR A 165 -1.24 26.34 32.34
N GLN A 166 -2.27 25.68 31.76
CA GLN A 166 -2.48 24.25 31.91
C GLN A 166 -1.34 23.43 31.27
N GLU A 167 -0.85 23.82 30.08
CA GLU A 167 0.30 23.19 29.46
C GLU A 167 1.55 23.24 30.34
N GLN A 168 1.86 24.41 30.90
CA GLN A 168 3.02 24.58 31.81
C GLN A 168 2.89 23.71 33.06
N LYS A 169 1.67 23.60 33.64
CA LYS A 169 1.41 22.77 34.80
C LYS A 169 1.52 21.27 34.50
N ILE A 170 1.08 20.83 33.32
CA ILE A 170 1.23 19.45 32.89
C ILE A 170 2.71 19.09 32.74
N GLY A 171 3.53 19.95 32.16
CA GLY A 171 4.99 19.84 32.09
C GLY A 171 5.55 18.61 31.36
N LYS A 172 4.70 17.84 30.68
CA LYS A 172 5.06 16.62 29.92
C LYS A 172 4.23 16.52 28.65
N PHE A 173 4.65 15.67 27.74
CA PHE A 173 3.90 15.34 26.52
C PHE A 173 4.01 13.84 26.21
N ASN A 174 3.07 13.33 25.41
CA ASN A 174 3.10 12.00 24.85
C ASN A 174 3.61 12.06 23.41
N ASP A 175 4.49 11.16 23.03
CA ASP A 175 4.92 11.05 21.64
C ASP A 175 3.89 10.30 20.80
N THR A 176 3.65 10.83 19.60
CA THR A 176 2.76 10.24 18.60
C THR A 176 3.44 10.21 17.23
N HIS A 177 2.92 9.42 16.30
CA HIS A 177 3.42 9.35 14.93
C HIS A 177 2.29 9.11 13.94
N VAL A 178 2.52 9.49 12.69
CA VAL A 178 1.60 9.27 11.55
C VAL A 178 2.22 8.43 10.44
N GLU A 179 3.55 8.37 10.37
CA GLU A 179 4.26 7.48 9.47
C GLU A 179 4.37 6.07 10.06
N LEU A 180 4.60 5.07 9.21
CA LEU A 180 4.69 3.67 9.59
C LEU A 180 6.04 3.06 9.20
N GLY A 181 6.45 2.02 9.93
CA GLY A 181 7.66 1.24 9.64
C GLY A 181 8.94 1.88 10.17
N TYR A 182 10.05 1.63 9.50
CA TYR A 182 11.37 2.06 9.94
C TYR A 182 11.54 3.57 9.94
N SER A 183 12.11 4.06 11.03
CA SER A 183 12.55 5.44 11.21
C SER A 183 13.76 5.45 12.13
N GLU A 184 14.39 6.61 12.28
CA GLU A 184 15.44 6.85 13.25
C GLU A 184 14.98 7.93 14.22
N HIS A 185 15.17 7.70 15.51
CA HIS A 185 14.85 8.66 16.55
C HIS A 185 16.00 8.71 17.57
N ASN A 186 16.61 9.87 17.76
CA ASN A 186 17.77 10.08 18.65
C ASN A 186 18.95 9.13 18.38
N GLY A 187 19.17 8.75 17.12
CA GLY A 187 20.25 7.82 16.73
C GLY A 187 19.93 6.33 16.90
N GLU A 188 18.73 5.99 17.34
CA GLU A 188 18.26 4.61 17.47
C GLU A 188 17.28 4.25 16.35
N GLU A 189 17.40 3.02 15.82
CA GLU A 189 16.44 2.48 14.87
C GLU A 189 15.14 2.10 15.59
N ILE A 190 14.04 2.66 15.13
CA ILE A 190 12.68 2.37 15.61
C ILE A 190 11.82 1.79 14.50
N PHE A 191 10.78 1.05 14.87
CA PHE A 191 9.76 0.60 13.93
C PHE A 191 8.38 1.06 14.41
N LYS A 192 7.72 1.89 13.63
CA LYS A 192 6.45 2.54 13.93
C LYS A 192 5.28 1.68 13.46
N LEU A 193 4.46 1.22 14.43
CA LEU A 193 3.18 0.53 14.26
C LEU A 193 2.13 1.26 15.10
N TYR A 194 1.03 0.61 15.51
CA TYR A 194 0.06 1.23 16.43
C TYR A 194 0.72 1.75 17.71
N LYS A 195 1.65 0.98 18.28
CA LYS A 195 2.68 1.45 19.22
C LYS A 195 4.04 1.25 18.56
N ALA A 196 4.93 2.20 18.68
CA ALA A 196 6.27 2.04 18.13
C ALA A 196 7.11 1.04 18.93
N ILE A 197 8.05 0.39 18.25
CA ILE A 197 9.07 -0.47 18.85
C ILE A 197 10.30 0.39 19.12
N ASN A 198 10.91 0.24 20.27
CA ASN A 198 12.06 0.96 20.82
C ASN A 198 11.80 2.43 21.23
N ILE A 199 10.57 2.91 21.19
CA ILE A 199 10.16 4.21 21.73
C ILE A 199 8.69 4.15 22.17
N ASP A 200 8.33 4.91 23.18
CA ASP A 200 6.92 5.06 23.60
C ASP A 200 6.23 6.12 22.75
N SER A 201 5.75 5.72 21.59
CA SER A 201 5.01 6.56 20.66
C SER A 201 3.81 5.80 20.08
N LYS A 202 2.67 6.49 19.96
CA LYS A 202 1.40 5.91 19.48
C LYS A 202 1.02 6.45 18.11
N TYR A 203 0.54 5.55 17.25
CA TYR A 203 0.00 5.93 15.94
C TYR A 203 -1.30 6.72 16.06
N VAL A 204 -1.37 7.84 15.36
CA VAL A 204 -2.54 8.74 15.31
C VAL A 204 -2.97 9.06 13.87
N GLY A 205 -2.41 8.34 12.90
CA GLY A 205 -2.81 8.46 11.49
C GLY A 205 -4.13 7.76 11.19
N GLY A 206 -4.54 7.81 9.93
CA GLY A 206 -5.87 7.36 9.49
C GLY A 206 -6.01 5.87 9.16
N LEU A 207 -4.93 5.06 9.25
CA LEU A 207 -4.99 3.65 8.89
C LEU A 207 -5.39 2.77 10.10
N ASP A 208 -6.28 1.81 9.88
CA ASP A 208 -6.70 0.84 10.89
C ASP A 208 -5.64 -0.27 11.05
N ILE A 209 -4.62 0.03 11.86
CA ILE A 209 -3.50 -0.85 12.18
C ILE A 209 -3.47 -1.30 13.64
N LYS A 210 -4.51 -1.00 14.43
CA LYS A 210 -4.59 -1.46 15.81
C LYS A 210 -4.63 -2.99 15.84
N PRO A 211 -3.68 -3.65 16.53
CA PRO A 211 -3.62 -5.11 16.56
C PRO A 211 -4.84 -5.68 17.29
N ARG A 212 -5.27 -6.86 16.85
CA ARG A 212 -6.37 -7.63 17.44
C ARG A 212 -5.98 -9.09 17.59
N GLY A 213 -6.42 -9.71 18.67
CA GLY A 213 -6.22 -11.13 18.93
C GLY A 213 -4.90 -11.45 19.63
N ASP A 214 -4.49 -12.70 19.53
CA ASP A 214 -3.31 -13.26 20.21
C ASP A 214 -2.30 -13.84 19.22
N LEU A 215 -1.01 -13.63 19.49
CA LEU A 215 0.07 -14.10 18.63
C LEU A 215 0.15 -15.63 18.57
N TYR A 216 -0.05 -16.31 19.70
CA TYR A 216 0.06 -17.77 19.75
C TYR A 216 -1.07 -18.44 18.98
N GLU A 217 -2.30 -17.94 19.15
CA GLU A 217 -3.45 -18.38 18.34
C GLU A 217 -3.21 -18.13 16.85
N TYR A 218 -2.74 -16.93 16.50
CA TYR A 218 -2.40 -16.61 15.10
C TYR A 218 -1.37 -17.57 14.52
N LEU A 219 -0.28 -17.88 15.25
CA LEU A 219 0.75 -18.81 14.79
C LEU A 219 0.23 -20.24 14.65
N ASN A 220 -0.64 -20.70 15.54
CA ASN A 220 -1.28 -22.02 15.41
C ASN A 220 -2.16 -22.11 14.16
N ASP A 221 -2.92 -21.06 13.87
CA ASP A 221 -3.74 -20.98 12.66
C ASP A 221 -2.85 -20.95 11.40
N ILE A 222 -1.76 -20.15 11.40
CA ILE A 222 -0.77 -20.14 10.30
C ILE A 222 -0.15 -21.51 10.09
N LYS A 223 0.23 -22.21 11.16
CA LYS A 223 0.75 -23.58 11.08
C LYS A 223 -0.22 -24.53 10.39
N SER A 224 -1.51 -24.42 10.68
CA SER A 224 -2.54 -25.34 10.19
C SER A 224 -3.04 -25.00 8.77
N HIS A 225 -3.22 -23.73 8.46
CA HIS A 225 -3.92 -23.26 7.25
C HIS A 225 -3.02 -22.53 6.24
N VAL A 226 -1.74 -22.29 6.56
CA VAL A 226 -0.81 -21.57 5.66
C VAL A 226 0.42 -22.43 5.35
N VAL A 227 1.09 -22.97 6.37
CA VAL A 227 2.33 -23.74 6.19
C VAL A 227 2.18 -24.93 5.24
N PRO A 228 1.10 -25.75 5.28
CA PRO A 228 0.93 -26.87 4.36
C PRO A 228 0.71 -26.46 2.90
N TYR A 229 0.40 -25.20 2.64
CA TYR A 229 0.01 -24.70 1.34
C TYR A 229 1.06 -23.72 0.80
N ARG A 230 1.87 -24.16 -0.16
CA ARG A 230 2.98 -23.39 -0.74
C ARG A 230 2.58 -21.97 -1.17
N ASN A 231 1.44 -21.83 -1.86
CA ASN A 231 1.01 -20.53 -2.38
C ASN A 231 0.55 -19.59 -1.25
N MET A 232 -0.05 -20.12 -0.19
CA MET A 232 -0.37 -19.32 1.00
C MET A 232 0.88 -18.98 1.82
N SER A 233 1.86 -19.89 1.89
CA SER A 233 3.18 -19.60 2.45
C SER A 233 3.88 -18.46 1.71
N LEU A 234 3.75 -18.40 0.37
CA LEU A 234 4.23 -17.28 -0.44
C LEU A 234 3.48 -15.97 -0.11
N ALA A 235 2.15 -15.99 -0.02
CA ALA A 235 1.37 -14.80 0.33
C ALA A 235 1.76 -14.25 1.71
N PHE A 236 1.99 -15.13 2.68
CA PHE A 236 2.45 -14.76 4.01
C PHE A 236 3.85 -14.15 3.99
N ALA A 237 4.79 -14.77 3.25
CA ALA A 237 6.14 -14.23 3.06
C ALA A 237 6.12 -12.87 2.34
N LEU A 238 5.25 -12.68 1.33
CA LEU A 238 5.07 -11.40 0.63
C LEU A 238 4.59 -10.29 1.59
N GLY A 239 3.60 -10.57 2.43
CA GLY A 239 3.14 -9.59 3.42
C GLY A 239 4.24 -9.18 4.40
N ALA A 240 5.00 -10.15 4.93
CA ALA A 240 6.10 -9.89 5.85
C ALA A 240 7.32 -9.23 5.17
N SER A 241 7.50 -9.42 3.85
CA SER A 241 8.65 -8.88 3.09
C SER A 241 8.70 -7.36 3.11
N SER A 242 7.59 -6.68 3.37
CA SER A 242 7.53 -5.22 3.44
C SER A 242 8.55 -4.62 4.41
N ALA A 243 8.70 -5.20 5.61
CA ALA A 243 9.68 -4.74 6.59
C ALA A 243 11.12 -5.08 6.16
N VAL A 244 11.33 -6.24 5.51
CA VAL A 244 12.66 -6.64 5.01
C VAL A 244 13.10 -5.73 3.86
N VAL A 245 12.20 -5.43 2.92
CA VAL A 245 12.40 -4.47 1.83
C VAL A 245 12.82 -3.11 2.38
N ALA A 246 12.08 -2.59 3.36
CA ALA A 246 12.35 -1.28 3.93
C ALA A 246 13.68 -1.23 4.70
N LYS A 247 14.03 -2.29 5.43
CA LYS A 247 15.31 -2.37 6.14
C LYS A 247 16.49 -2.45 5.17
N LEU A 248 16.40 -3.26 4.12
CA LEU A 248 17.44 -3.41 3.11
C LEU A 248 17.62 -2.16 2.24
N ASN A 249 16.55 -1.46 1.90
CA ASN A 249 16.60 -0.24 1.08
C ASN A 249 17.54 0.83 1.66
N LYS A 250 17.65 0.93 3.00
CA LYS A 250 18.58 1.85 3.66
C LYS A 250 20.05 1.62 3.28
N SER A 251 20.39 0.45 2.75
CA SER A 251 21.78 0.01 2.57
C SER A 251 22.05 -0.69 1.23
N CYS A 252 21.01 -0.96 0.42
CA CYS A 252 21.09 -1.64 -0.87
C CYS A 252 20.38 -0.80 -1.92
N GLU A 253 21.10 -0.31 -2.92
CA GLU A 253 20.58 0.58 -3.97
C GLU A 253 19.63 -0.14 -4.94
N ASP A 254 19.72 -1.47 -5.05
CA ASP A 254 18.92 -2.28 -5.97
C ASP A 254 17.55 -2.72 -5.38
N ILE A 255 17.24 -2.33 -4.15
CA ILE A 255 15.97 -2.63 -3.49
C ILE A 255 15.15 -1.36 -3.33
N ASN A 256 13.97 -1.37 -3.96
CA ASN A 256 12.94 -0.35 -3.85
C ASN A 256 11.62 -1.01 -3.43
N THR A 257 10.52 -0.26 -3.44
CA THR A 257 9.20 -0.80 -3.20
C THR A 257 8.93 -2.01 -4.10
N LEU A 258 8.55 -3.13 -3.51
CA LEU A 258 8.16 -4.34 -4.21
C LEU A 258 6.68 -4.25 -4.59
N LEU A 259 6.36 -4.30 -5.88
CA LEU A 259 4.99 -4.42 -6.37
C LEU A 259 4.75 -5.86 -6.83
N ALA A 260 3.93 -6.61 -6.08
CA ALA A 260 3.47 -7.95 -6.43
C ALA A 260 2.03 -7.89 -6.94
N HIS A 261 1.77 -8.43 -8.14
CA HIS A 261 0.44 -8.44 -8.75
C HIS A 261 -0.05 -9.88 -8.95
N PHE A 262 -1.20 -10.21 -8.38
CA PHE A 262 -1.82 -11.53 -8.48
C PHE A 262 -2.81 -11.53 -9.64
N VAL A 263 -2.50 -12.30 -10.69
CA VAL A 263 -3.32 -12.43 -11.89
C VAL A 263 -3.88 -13.84 -11.96
N THR A 264 -5.19 -13.99 -11.85
CA THR A 264 -5.87 -15.26 -12.12
C THR A 264 -7.38 -15.01 -12.23
N GLU A 265 -8.11 -15.98 -12.73
CA GLU A 265 -9.56 -15.96 -12.80
C GLU A 265 -10.21 -15.74 -11.42
N SER A 266 -11.48 -15.37 -11.41
CA SER A 266 -12.28 -15.28 -10.19
C SER A 266 -12.29 -16.60 -9.41
N SER A 267 -12.50 -16.49 -8.09
CA SER A 267 -12.64 -17.64 -7.17
C SER A 267 -11.40 -18.52 -7.00
N LYS A 268 -10.19 -18.03 -7.35
CA LYS A 268 -8.91 -18.72 -7.12
C LYS A 268 -8.19 -18.29 -5.83
N GLY A 269 -8.87 -17.59 -4.92
CA GLY A 269 -8.35 -17.22 -3.61
C GLY A 269 -7.45 -15.97 -3.55
N LYS A 270 -7.35 -15.14 -4.62
CA LYS A 270 -6.55 -13.89 -4.63
C LYS A 270 -6.81 -12.99 -3.42
N SER A 271 -8.07 -12.64 -3.21
CA SER A 271 -8.44 -11.74 -2.09
C SER A 271 -8.14 -12.38 -0.72
N THR A 272 -8.28 -13.71 -0.60
CA THR A 272 -7.92 -14.45 0.62
C THR A 272 -6.42 -14.37 0.90
N ALA A 273 -5.58 -14.59 -0.12
CA ALA A 273 -4.12 -14.45 -0.02
C ALA A 273 -3.72 -13.01 0.34
N THR A 274 -4.40 -12.01 -0.24
CA THR A 274 -4.18 -10.60 0.07
C THR A 274 -4.57 -10.28 1.52
N MET A 275 -5.74 -10.76 1.98
CA MET A 275 -6.15 -10.62 3.40
C MET A 275 -5.12 -11.23 4.35
N LEU A 276 -4.59 -12.42 4.04
CA LEU A 276 -3.55 -13.06 4.83
C LEU A 276 -2.29 -12.19 4.92
N ALA A 277 -1.81 -11.69 3.79
CA ALA A 277 -0.61 -10.84 3.76
C ALA A 277 -0.78 -9.54 4.56
N ILE A 278 -1.96 -8.91 4.49
CA ILE A 278 -2.26 -7.67 5.21
C ILE A 278 -2.50 -7.92 6.70
N SER A 279 -3.08 -9.07 7.08
CA SER A 279 -3.34 -9.41 8.48
C SER A 279 -2.08 -9.43 9.36
N ILE A 280 -0.90 -9.56 8.75
CA ILE A 280 0.38 -9.43 9.44
C ILE A 280 0.49 -8.08 10.15
N TRP A 281 0.01 -7.00 9.53
CA TRP A 281 0.26 -5.62 9.93
C TRP A 281 -0.94 -4.90 10.52
N GLY A 282 -2.15 -5.24 10.13
CA GLY A 282 -3.36 -4.55 10.56
C GLY A 282 -4.64 -5.22 10.08
N ASN A 283 -5.74 -4.50 10.18
CA ASN A 283 -7.06 -4.99 9.79
C ASN A 283 -7.08 -5.38 8.30
N PRO A 284 -7.32 -6.65 7.96
CA PRO A 284 -7.34 -7.14 6.57
C PRO A 284 -8.65 -6.84 5.83
N LYS A 285 -9.60 -6.14 6.44
CA LYS A 285 -10.89 -5.85 5.84
C LYS A 285 -10.78 -4.80 4.75
N LEU A 286 -11.26 -5.13 3.56
CA LEU A 286 -11.28 -4.24 2.40
C LEU A 286 -12.10 -2.96 2.69
N GLY A 287 -11.53 -1.80 2.37
CA GLY A 287 -12.26 -0.52 2.35
C GLY A 287 -12.60 0.09 3.71
N SER A 288 -12.07 -0.45 4.81
CA SER A 288 -12.35 0.06 6.17
C SER A 288 -11.45 1.22 6.63
N GLY A 289 -10.75 1.90 5.70
CA GLY A 289 -9.70 2.87 6.05
C GLY A 289 -8.39 2.21 6.46
N GLY A 290 -8.26 0.88 6.25
CA GLY A 290 -7.07 0.11 6.57
C GLY A 290 -6.03 0.05 5.45
N LEU A 291 -5.17 -0.96 5.56
CA LEU A 291 -4.08 -1.23 4.62
C LEU A 291 -4.55 -1.90 3.31
N TYR A 292 -5.81 -2.32 3.22
CA TYR A 292 -6.41 -3.00 2.09
C TYR A 292 -7.48 -2.13 1.43
N ASN A 293 -7.18 -1.60 0.26
CA ASN A 293 -8.01 -0.67 -0.50
C ASN A 293 -8.26 -1.18 -1.93
N THR A 294 -8.98 -0.42 -2.75
CA THR A 294 -9.26 -0.76 -4.15
C THR A 294 -8.52 0.15 -5.12
N TRP A 295 -8.33 -0.31 -6.36
CA TRP A 295 -7.85 0.52 -7.47
C TRP A 295 -8.85 1.61 -7.89
N ASN A 296 -10.07 1.64 -7.34
CA ASN A 296 -11.08 2.67 -7.64
C ASN A 296 -10.76 4.00 -6.95
N SER A 297 -9.66 4.59 -7.34
CA SER A 297 -9.15 5.85 -6.79
C SER A 297 -8.42 6.64 -7.87
N THR A 298 -8.26 7.94 -7.67
CA THR A 298 -7.39 8.75 -8.54
C THR A 298 -5.92 8.42 -8.28
N GLU A 299 -5.04 8.62 -9.27
CA GLU A 299 -3.58 8.43 -9.13
C GLU A 299 -3.04 9.17 -7.88
N ASN A 300 -3.45 10.43 -7.71
CA ASN A 300 -2.99 11.24 -6.57
C ASN A 300 -3.43 10.67 -5.22
N ALA A 301 -4.66 10.16 -5.12
CA ALA A 301 -5.16 9.55 -3.89
C ALA A 301 -4.39 8.27 -3.54
N LEU A 302 -4.11 7.41 -4.54
CA LEU A 302 -3.31 6.20 -4.36
C LEU A 302 -1.89 6.53 -3.88
N ILE A 303 -1.22 7.46 -4.55
CA ILE A 303 0.14 7.88 -4.18
C ILE A 303 0.17 8.50 -2.77
N THR A 304 -0.81 9.35 -2.43
CA THR A 304 -0.89 9.96 -1.10
C THR A 304 -1.11 8.92 0.00
N SER A 305 -1.88 7.85 -0.27
CA SER A 305 -2.13 6.79 0.72
C SER A 305 -0.89 5.93 1.02
N LEU A 306 0.12 5.95 0.15
CA LEU A 306 1.38 5.23 0.34
C LEU A 306 2.42 6.07 1.10
N ALA A 307 2.31 7.40 1.06
CA ALA A 307 3.29 8.32 1.66
C ALA A 307 3.46 8.08 3.17
N GLY A 308 4.71 8.05 3.64
CA GLY A 308 5.05 7.81 5.04
C GLY A 308 5.02 6.33 5.46
N ASN A 309 4.98 5.39 4.50
CA ASN A 309 4.99 3.96 4.80
C ASN A 309 6.36 3.34 4.48
N TYR A 310 7.10 2.93 5.51
CA TYR A 310 8.46 2.38 5.41
C TYR A 310 8.53 0.97 6.01
N GLY A 311 7.72 0.05 5.49
CA GLY A 311 7.83 -1.36 5.87
C GLY A 311 6.54 -2.05 6.32
N VAL A 312 5.39 -1.45 6.11
CA VAL A 312 4.08 -2.06 6.36
C VAL A 312 3.42 -2.38 5.03
N ALA A 313 3.02 -3.64 4.78
CA ALA A 313 2.42 -4.03 3.52
C ALA A 313 1.11 -3.29 3.25
N TYR A 314 0.89 -2.95 1.99
CA TYR A 314 -0.31 -2.27 1.52
C TYR A 314 -0.93 -3.04 0.35
N ALA A 315 -2.25 -3.04 0.21
CA ALA A 315 -2.90 -3.77 -0.86
C ALA A 315 -3.93 -2.95 -1.63
N LEU A 316 -4.00 -3.26 -2.94
CA LEU A 316 -4.92 -2.66 -3.89
C LEU A 316 -5.70 -3.76 -4.62
N ASP A 317 -7.00 -3.84 -4.33
CA ASP A 317 -7.91 -4.85 -4.89
C ASP A 317 -8.51 -4.42 -6.22
N GLU A 318 -8.72 -5.39 -7.07
CA GLU A 318 -9.48 -5.33 -8.31
C GLU A 318 -9.02 -4.25 -9.30
N LEU A 319 -7.96 -4.58 -10.03
CA LEU A 319 -7.38 -3.69 -11.04
C LEU A 319 -8.38 -3.26 -12.13
N SER A 320 -9.40 -4.07 -12.42
CA SER A 320 -10.44 -3.75 -13.43
C SER A 320 -11.27 -2.52 -13.05
N MET A 321 -11.37 -2.20 -11.75
CA MET A 321 -12.05 -1.00 -11.25
C MET A 321 -11.27 0.30 -11.50
N SER A 322 -9.99 0.19 -11.88
CA SER A 322 -9.17 1.37 -12.19
C SER A 322 -9.64 2.05 -13.46
N LYS A 323 -9.93 3.33 -13.36
CA LYS A 323 -10.25 4.20 -14.51
C LYS A 323 -9.00 4.74 -15.21
N ILE A 324 -7.80 4.38 -14.73
CA ILE A 324 -6.53 4.79 -15.31
C ILE A 324 -6.28 3.92 -16.53
N GLU A 325 -6.26 4.53 -17.71
CA GLU A 325 -6.07 3.85 -19.00
C GLU A 325 -4.61 3.40 -19.19
N ASP A 326 -3.65 4.25 -18.81
CA ASP A 326 -2.21 3.97 -18.88
C ASP A 326 -1.61 3.99 -17.48
N THR A 327 -1.28 2.81 -16.97
CA THR A 327 -0.69 2.62 -15.64
C THR A 327 0.82 2.84 -15.60
N THR A 328 1.47 3.12 -16.73
CA THR A 328 2.94 3.22 -16.86
C THR A 328 3.56 4.16 -15.83
N SER A 329 3.14 5.43 -15.82
CA SER A 329 3.69 6.43 -14.90
C SER A 329 3.37 6.11 -13.43
N LEU A 330 2.19 5.57 -13.16
CA LEU A 330 1.77 5.19 -11.81
C LEU A 330 2.63 4.05 -11.26
N ILE A 331 2.89 3.00 -12.06
CA ILE A 331 3.77 1.89 -11.66
C ILE A 331 5.19 2.40 -11.37
N TYR A 332 5.73 3.27 -12.24
CA TYR A 332 7.05 3.86 -11.99
C TYR A 332 7.11 4.65 -10.67
N ASN A 333 6.08 5.45 -10.36
CA ASN A 333 5.99 6.19 -9.10
C ASN A 333 5.86 5.23 -7.90
N ILE A 334 4.96 4.24 -7.98
CA ILE A 334 4.74 3.25 -6.93
C ILE A 334 6.04 2.52 -6.59
N VAL A 335 6.72 1.96 -7.59
CA VAL A 335 7.96 1.20 -7.38
C VAL A 335 9.13 2.10 -7.05
N GLY A 336 9.16 3.33 -7.61
CA GLY A 336 10.16 4.34 -7.29
C GLY A 336 10.06 4.90 -5.86
N GLY A 337 8.95 4.64 -5.16
CA GLY A 337 8.77 5.03 -3.76
C GLY A 337 8.72 6.54 -3.51
N LYS A 338 8.30 7.32 -4.52
CA LYS A 338 8.28 8.79 -4.43
C LYS A 338 7.14 9.41 -5.24
N ASP A 339 6.46 10.39 -4.64
CA ASP A 339 5.46 11.22 -5.34
C ASP A 339 6.13 12.20 -6.33
N LYS A 340 5.36 12.63 -7.32
CA LYS A 340 5.76 13.69 -8.25
C LYS A 340 6.04 14.98 -7.48
N ALA A 341 7.11 15.69 -7.87
CA ALA A 341 7.40 17.00 -7.32
C ALA A 341 6.28 17.99 -7.66
N ARG A 342 5.85 18.78 -6.69
CA ARG A 342 4.82 19.81 -6.83
C ARG A 342 5.30 21.10 -6.18
N LEU A 343 4.85 22.24 -6.71
CA LEU A 343 5.09 23.53 -6.11
C LEU A 343 4.02 23.86 -5.06
N THR A 344 4.40 24.55 -4.00
CA THR A 344 3.49 25.21 -3.07
C THR A 344 2.88 26.47 -3.75
N LYS A 345 1.91 27.10 -3.07
CA LYS A 345 1.38 28.40 -3.53
C LYS A 345 2.43 29.50 -3.54
N GLU A 346 3.46 29.37 -2.70
CA GLU A 346 4.60 30.26 -2.56
C GLU A 346 5.73 29.93 -3.56
N ILE A 347 5.50 29.04 -4.54
CA ILE A 347 6.47 28.63 -5.59
C ILE A 347 7.70 27.86 -5.02
N GLU A 348 7.58 27.31 -3.83
CA GLU A 348 8.57 26.41 -3.26
C GLU A 348 8.26 24.96 -3.63
N VAL A 349 9.29 24.12 -3.75
CA VAL A 349 9.09 22.69 -3.98
C VAL A 349 8.50 22.03 -2.72
N ARG A 350 7.25 21.59 -2.80
CA ARG A 350 6.64 20.83 -1.71
C ARG A 350 7.42 19.54 -1.46
N LYS A 351 7.70 19.21 -0.19
CA LYS A 351 8.28 17.91 0.18
C LYS A 351 7.42 16.80 -0.39
N SER A 352 7.95 16.03 -1.34
CA SER A 352 7.25 14.88 -1.93
C SER A 352 7.08 13.78 -0.89
N GLY A 353 5.94 13.13 -0.85
CA GLY A 353 5.74 11.91 -0.08
C GLY A 353 6.68 10.80 -0.58
N THR A 354 7.25 10.03 0.33
CA THR A 354 8.09 8.87 0.02
C THR A 354 7.60 7.65 0.77
N TRP A 355 7.92 6.47 0.27
CA TRP A 355 7.59 5.18 0.88
C TRP A 355 8.56 4.11 0.41
N VAL A 356 8.72 3.06 1.20
CA VAL A 356 9.43 1.83 0.82
C VAL A 356 8.75 0.64 1.50
N THR A 357 8.06 -0.20 0.73
CA THR A 357 7.28 -1.30 1.28
C THR A 357 7.01 -2.38 0.23
N THR A 358 6.25 -3.41 0.58
CA THR A 358 5.64 -4.33 -0.37
C THR A 358 4.19 -3.94 -0.61
N ILE A 359 3.83 -3.77 -1.87
CA ILE A 359 2.47 -3.49 -2.31
C ILE A 359 1.94 -4.72 -3.04
N ILE A 360 0.80 -5.21 -2.58
CA ILE A 360 0.10 -6.35 -3.18
C ILE A 360 -1.06 -5.81 -4.00
N SER A 361 -1.09 -6.15 -5.27
CA SER A 361 -2.18 -5.82 -6.18
C SER A 361 -2.83 -7.09 -6.69
N ASN A 362 -4.13 -7.07 -6.94
CA ASN A 362 -4.78 -8.20 -7.58
C ASN A 362 -5.76 -7.77 -8.68
N GLY A 363 -6.07 -8.70 -9.56
CA GLY A 363 -6.99 -8.50 -10.67
C GLY A 363 -7.13 -9.74 -11.53
N GLU A 364 -8.04 -9.70 -12.49
CA GLU A 364 -8.21 -10.75 -13.51
C GLU A 364 -7.33 -10.52 -14.73
N ALA A 365 -6.81 -9.29 -14.89
CA ALA A 365 -5.95 -8.90 -16.00
C ALA A 365 -4.55 -8.51 -15.52
N SER A 366 -3.55 -8.73 -16.36
CA SER A 366 -2.18 -8.29 -16.14
C SER A 366 -2.11 -6.76 -15.96
N ILE A 367 -1.42 -6.31 -14.92
CA ILE A 367 -1.15 -4.89 -14.71
C ILE A 367 -0.21 -4.32 -15.78
N LEU A 368 0.68 -5.17 -16.31
CA LEU A 368 1.57 -4.84 -17.40
C LEU A 368 0.81 -4.70 -18.73
N GLY A 369 -0.30 -5.40 -18.89
CA GLY A 369 -1.18 -5.28 -20.07
C GLY A 369 -1.87 -3.92 -20.20
N LYS A 370 -2.06 -3.18 -19.08
CA LYS A 370 -2.57 -1.80 -19.05
C LYS A 370 -1.46 -0.75 -19.20
N ALA A 371 -0.21 -1.15 -19.15
CA ALA A 371 0.94 -0.27 -19.32
C ALA A 371 1.40 -0.28 -20.79
N LYS A 372 2.21 0.71 -21.15
CA LYS A 372 2.91 0.69 -22.42
C LYS A 372 3.94 -0.43 -22.46
N ASN A 373 4.14 -1.04 -23.62
CA ASN A 373 5.13 -2.10 -23.80
C ASN A 373 6.55 -1.55 -23.51
N ASN A 374 7.01 -1.74 -22.28
CA ASN A 374 8.28 -1.24 -21.78
C ASN A 374 8.93 -2.30 -20.88
N THR A 375 10.04 -2.85 -21.33
CA THR A 375 10.84 -3.85 -20.62
C THR A 375 11.23 -3.38 -19.20
N GLY A 376 11.39 -2.06 -19.01
CA GLY A 376 11.70 -1.47 -17.73
C GLY A 376 10.61 -1.66 -16.68
N LEU A 377 9.33 -1.78 -17.07
CA LEU A 377 8.23 -2.09 -16.14
C LEU A 377 8.21 -3.57 -15.76
N GLU A 378 8.44 -4.46 -16.72
CA GLU A 378 8.44 -5.90 -16.50
C GLU A 378 9.49 -6.33 -15.46
N VAL A 379 10.63 -5.64 -15.39
CA VAL A 379 11.64 -5.92 -14.35
C VAL A 379 11.26 -5.38 -12.98
N ARG A 380 10.30 -4.47 -12.89
CA ARG A 380 9.90 -3.80 -11.63
C ARG A 380 8.71 -4.45 -10.95
N VAL A 381 7.84 -5.13 -11.69
CA VAL A 381 6.64 -5.78 -11.16
C VAL A 381 6.91 -7.27 -10.97
N LEU A 382 6.49 -7.83 -9.85
CA LEU A 382 6.40 -9.27 -9.61
C LEU A 382 4.98 -9.72 -9.97
N GLU A 383 4.76 -10.12 -11.23
CA GLU A 383 3.46 -10.60 -11.65
C GLU A 383 3.38 -12.11 -11.48
N LEU A 384 2.45 -12.56 -10.64
CA LEU A 384 2.18 -13.97 -10.34
C LEU A 384 0.90 -14.37 -11.08
N ASP A 385 1.08 -14.94 -12.28
CA ASP A 385 0.00 -15.31 -13.18
C ASP A 385 -0.39 -16.78 -13.02
N GLY A 386 -1.70 -17.06 -13.04
CA GLY A 386 -2.27 -18.40 -12.97
C GLY A 386 -2.12 -19.11 -11.61
N VAL A 387 -1.67 -18.42 -10.57
CA VAL A 387 -1.50 -19.02 -9.24
C VAL A 387 -2.85 -19.26 -8.58
N VAL A 388 -3.14 -20.51 -8.23
CA VAL A 388 -4.30 -20.89 -7.41
C VAL A 388 -3.91 -20.77 -5.94
N TRP A 389 -4.46 -19.78 -5.24
CA TRP A 389 -4.04 -19.43 -3.90
C TRP A 389 -4.61 -20.34 -2.81
N THR A 390 -5.88 -20.73 -2.91
CA THR A 390 -6.53 -21.62 -1.94
C THR A 390 -6.89 -22.94 -2.59
N GLU A 391 -6.82 -24.03 -1.84
CA GLU A 391 -7.13 -25.37 -2.34
C GLU A 391 -8.58 -25.48 -2.76
N ASP A 392 -9.48 -25.01 -1.90
CA ASP A 392 -10.93 -25.01 -2.10
C ASP A 392 -11.62 -23.83 -1.38
N ALA A 393 -12.93 -23.78 -1.44
CA ALA A 393 -13.73 -22.75 -0.78
C ALA A 393 -13.64 -22.84 0.76
N LYS A 394 -13.57 -24.06 1.32
CA LYS A 394 -13.44 -24.27 2.77
C LYS A 394 -12.12 -23.71 3.29
N HIS A 395 -11.01 -24.04 2.62
CA HIS A 395 -9.70 -23.49 2.95
C HIS A 395 -9.70 -21.96 2.87
N SER A 396 -10.30 -21.38 1.83
CA SER A 396 -10.47 -19.92 1.72
C SER A 396 -11.21 -19.32 2.93
N ASP A 397 -12.28 -19.95 3.38
CA ASP A 397 -13.08 -19.46 4.50
C ASP A 397 -12.35 -19.61 5.85
N GLU A 398 -11.60 -20.69 6.04
CA GLU A 398 -10.75 -20.91 7.21
C GLU A 398 -9.66 -19.80 7.30
N VAL A 399 -8.98 -19.49 6.20
CA VAL A 399 -7.98 -18.40 6.16
C VAL A 399 -8.61 -17.04 6.41
N LYS A 400 -9.78 -16.72 5.84
CA LYS A 400 -10.51 -15.48 6.14
C LYS A 400 -10.91 -15.40 7.61
N ALA A 401 -11.37 -16.49 8.20
CA ALA A 401 -11.77 -16.54 9.60
C ALA A 401 -10.59 -16.25 10.53
N LEU A 402 -9.42 -16.87 10.29
CA LEU A 402 -8.22 -16.63 11.09
C LEU A 402 -7.75 -15.17 11.00
N THR A 403 -7.74 -14.60 9.79
CA THR A 403 -7.27 -13.21 9.56
C THR A 403 -8.21 -12.15 10.13
N ASN A 404 -9.51 -12.43 10.22
CA ASN A 404 -10.47 -11.54 10.87
C ASN A 404 -10.43 -11.63 12.40
N ARG A 405 -10.03 -12.79 12.95
CA ARG A 405 -9.93 -13.02 14.38
C ARG A 405 -8.65 -12.42 14.96
N ASN A 406 -7.52 -12.66 14.30
CA ASN A 406 -6.19 -12.24 14.73
C ASN A 406 -5.47 -11.47 13.61
N TYR A 407 -5.05 -10.23 13.87
CA TYR A 407 -4.26 -9.42 12.92
C TYR A 407 -3.37 -8.40 13.62
N GLY A 408 -2.31 -7.95 12.96
CA GLY A 408 -1.34 -6.98 13.48
C GLY A 408 -0.37 -7.56 14.53
N VAL A 409 -0.71 -8.67 15.18
CA VAL A 409 0.08 -9.28 16.28
C VAL A 409 1.39 -9.89 15.80
N PHE A 410 1.39 -10.56 14.64
CA PHE A 410 2.60 -11.12 14.05
C PHE A 410 3.58 -10.04 13.61
N GLY A 411 3.10 -8.97 12.99
CA GLY A 411 3.91 -7.87 12.53
C GLY A 411 4.74 -7.23 13.64
N TYR A 412 4.17 -7.07 14.85
CA TYR A 412 4.92 -6.62 16.02
C TYR A 412 6.08 -7.54 16.35
N SER A 413 5.80 -8.84 16.51
CA SER A 413 6.83 -9.84 16.86
C SER A 413 7.92 -9.94 15.79
N PHE A 414 7.53 -9.89 14.51
CA PHE A 414 8.47 -9.97 13.41
C PHE A 414 9.33 -8.70 13.29
N ALA A 415 8.73 -7.52 13.38
CA ALA A 415 9.45 -6.26 13.35
C ALA A 415 10.43 -6.12 14.54
N GLU A 416 10.04 -6.54 15.75
CA GLU A 416 10.93 -6.54 16.91
C GLU A 416 12.15 -7.43 16.70
N LYS A 417 11.98 -8.64 16.15
CA LYS A 417 13.11 -9.50 15.79
C LYS A 417 13.98 -8.88 14.70
N LEU A 418 13.35 -8.26 13.71
CA LEU A 418 14.04 -7.69 12.57
C LEU A 418 14.81 -6.41 12.92
N THR A 419 14.31 -5.55 13.83
CA THR A 419 15.08 -4.38 14.33
C THR A 419 16.37 -4.81 15.02
N LYS A 420 16.35 -5.92 15.76
CA LYS A 420 17.52 -6.49 16.43
C LYS A 420 18.47 -7.25 15.48
N PHE A 421 18.03 -7.52 14.24
CA PHE A 421 18.83 -8.29 13.28
C PHE A 421 19.87 -7.39 12.61
N PRO A 422 21.19 -7.73 12.64
CA PRO A 422 22.24 -6.89 12.09
C PRO A 422 22.07 -6.67 10.59
N ILE A 423 22.13 -5.42 10.14
CA ILE A 423 21.93 -5.05 8.73
C ILE A 423 22.97 -5.70 7.80
N GLU A 424 24.22 -5.79 8.21
CA GLU A 424 25.28 -6.38 7.39
C GLU A 424 25.05 -7.89 7.17
N LYS A 425 24.56 -8.60 8.21
CA LYS A 425 24.16 -10.00 8.05
C LYS A 425 22.95 -10.16 7.12
N LEU A 426 21.99 -9.24 7.22
CA LEU A 426 20.81 -9.23 6.35
C LEU A 426 21.21 -9.05 4.88
N LYS A 427 22.12 -8.10 4.60
CA LYS A 427 22.69 -7.86 3.27
C LYS A 427 23.41 -9.08 2.71
N LEU A 428 24.20 -9.75 3.53
CA LEU A 428 24.93 -10.96 3.13
C LEU A 428 23.95 -12.04 2.69
N LEU A 429 22.97 -12.36 3.53
CA LEU A 429 21.94 -13.36 3.23
C LEU A 429 21.12 -12.99 1.98
N TYR A 430 20.81 -11.71 1.80
CA TYR A 430 20.13 -11.24 0.60
C TYR A 430 20.96 -11.47 -0.67
N LYS A 431 22.25 -11.14 -0.65
CA LYS A 431 23.15 -11.37 -1.78
C LYS A 431 23.33 -12.86 -2.10
N GLU A 432 23.38 -13.70 -1.07
CA GLU A 432 23.41 -15.15 -1.24
C GLU A 432 22.16 -15.66 -1.94
N GLU A 433 20.95 -15.24 -1.50
CA GLU A 433 19.70 -15.65 -2.15
C GLU A 433 19.60 -15.15 -3.60
N LYS A 434 20.02 -13.92 -3.84
CA LYS A 434 20.08 -13.36 -5.19
C LYS A 434 20.98 -14.20 -6.10
N LYS A 435 22.18 -14.57 -5.61
CA LYS A 435 23.11 -15.43 -6.32
C LYS A 435 22.53 -16.82 -6.61
N ILE A 436 21.96 -17.48 -5.59
CA ILE A 436 21.33 -18.81 -5.74
C ILE A 436 20.26 -18.77 -6.83
N PHE A 437 19.45 -17.71 -6.88
CA PHE A 437 18.41 -17.57 -7.89
C PHE A 437 18.98 -17.41 -9.29
N VAL A 438 20.01 -16.59 -9.47
CA VAL A 438 20.71 -16.38 -10.76
C VAL A 438 21.39 -17.67 -11.22
N ASP A 439 22.10 -18.37 -10.31
CA ASP A 439 22.81 -19.62 -10.61
C ASP A 439 21.82 -20.71 -11.07
N LYS A 440 20.66 -20.85 -10.40
CA LYS A 440 19.62 -21.82 -10.80
C LYS A 440 19.03 -21.54 -12.19
N LEU A 441 18.86 -20.29 -12.59
CA LEU A 441 18.47 -19.93 -13.95
C LEU A 441 19.58 -20.24 -14.95
N GLY A 442 20.84 -20.00 -14.58
CA GLY A 442 22.01 -20.35 -15.39
C GLY A 442 22.14 -21.85 -15.65
N GLU A 443 21.85 -22.70 -14.64
CA GLU A 443 21.86 -24.17 -14.75
C GLU A 443 20.88 -24.70 -15.83
N ILE A 444 19.77 -24.00 -16.07
CA ILE A 444 18.79 -24.32 -17.10
C ILE A 444 19.02 -23.56 -18.41
N GLY A 445 20.23 -22.95 -18.58
CA GLY A 445 20.65 -22.28 -19.79
C GLY A 445 20.09 -20.86 -19.99
N ILE A 446 19.49 -20.27 -18.99
CA ILE A 446 18.94 -18.91 -19.07
C ILE A 446 19.97 -17.91 -18.55
N VAL A 447 20.52 -17.11 -19.48
CA VAL A 447 21.48 -16.03 -19.20
C VAL A 447 20.98 -14.76 -19.86
N ASP A 448 20.59 -13.78 -19.03
CA ASP A 448 20.11 -12.47 -19.48
C ASP A 448 20.63 -11.39 -18.50
N SER A 449 21.12 -10.27 -19.04
CA SER A 449 21.60 -9.12 -18.24
C SER A 449 20.54 -8.51 -17.32
N ILE A 450 19.27 -8.79 -17.57
CA ILE A 450 18.13 -8.31 -16.79
C ILE A 450 17.89 -9.18 -15.54
N ILE A 451 18.33 -10.44 -15.57
CA ILE A 451 18.06 -11.42 -14.49
C ILE A 451 18.56 -10.92 -13.14
N GLU A 452 19.72 -10.29 -13.07
CA GLU A 452 20.24 -9.75 -11.82
C GLU A 452 19.31 -8.69 -11.18
N ARG A 453 18.62 -7.91 -12.01
CA ARG A 453 17.67 -6.90 -11.55
C ARG A 453 16.36 -7.51 -11.09
N THR A 454 15.89 -8.57 -11.76
CA THR A 454 14.67 -9.26 -11.36
C THR A 454 14.89 -10.17 -10.17
N ALA A 455 16.08 -10.77 -10.04
CA ALA A 455 16.47 -11.62 -8.91
C ALA A 455 16.30 -10.91 -7.55
N SER A 456 16.49 -9.59 -7.50
CA SER A 456 16.30 -8.79 -6.29
C SER A 456 14.91 -8.95 -5.67
N LYS A 457 13.85 -9.01 -6.50
CA LYS A 457 12.45 -9.18 -6.07
C LYS A 457 12.23 -10.54 -5.41
N TYR A 458 12.74 -11.57 -6.05
CA TYR A 458 12.59 -12.96 -5.59
C TYR A 458 13.41 -13.21 -4.33
N ALA A 459 14.66 -12.75 -4.33
CA ALA A 459 15.59 -12.93 -3.23
C ALA A 459 15.07 -12.36 -1.91
N VAL A 460 14.46 -11.17 -1.91
CA VAL A 460 13.95 -10.55 -0.69
C VAL A 460 12.77 -11.34 -0.11
N VAL A 461 11.91 -11.93 -0.93
CA VAL A 461 10.76 -12.74 -0.45
C VAL A 461 11.25 -14.08 0.08
N ILE A 462 12.20 -14.75 -0.61
CA ILE A 462 12.81 -15.99 -0.15
C ILE A 462 13.57 -15.77 1.18
N LEU A 463 14.35 -14.71 1.27
CA LEU A 463 15.01 -14.32 2.51
C LEU A 463 14.01 -14.10 3.64
N THR A 464 12.90 -13.43 3.37
CA THR A 464 11.83 -13.22 4.36
C THR A 464 11.26 -14.54 4.86
N ALA A 465 10.97 -15.49 3.97
CA ALA A 465 10.53 -16.83 4.35
C ALA A 465 11.56 -17.55 5.24
N LYS A 466 12.85 -17.43 4.93
CA LYS A 466 13.94 -17.98 5.76
C LYS A 466 14.00 -17.33 7.16
N LEU A 467 13.83 -16.01 7.25
CA LEU A 467 13.78 -15.28 8.51
C LEU A 467 12.58 -15.72 9.36
N ILE A 468 11.42 -15.91 8.74
CA ILE A 468 10.22 -16.43 9.40
C ILE A 468 10.50 -17.85 9.94
N ASN A 469 11.01 -18.75 9.10
CA ASN A 469 11.33 -20.11 9.52
C ASN A 469 12.34 -20.13 10.69
N SER A 470 13.39 -19.31 10.61
CA SER A 470 14.38 -19.21 11.69
C SER A 470 13.78 -18.64 12.98
N GLY A 471 12.98 -17.59 12.88
CA GLY A 471 12.43 -16.88 14.04
C GLY A 471 11.27 -17.57 14.73
N TYR A 472 10.54 -18.47 14.02
CA TYR A 472 9.30 -19.08 14.52
C TYR A 472 9.27 -20.61 14.42
N ARG A 473 10.43 -21.24 14.21
CA ARG A 473 10.56 -22.71 14.16
C ARG A 473 10.00 -23.42 15.39
N ASN A 474 10.21 -22.83 16.56
CA ASN A 474 9.73 -23.40 17.84
C ASN A 474 8.19 -23.42 17.94
N TYR A 475 7.49 -22.64 17.11
CA TYR A 475 6.03 -22.64 16.98
C TYR A 475 5.54 -23.57 15.86
N GLY A 476 6.45 -24.32 15.22
CA GLY A 476 6.14 -25.22 14.12
C GLY A 476 5.92 -24.51 12.78
N ILE A 477 6.37 -23.27 12.65
CA ILE A 477 6.30 -22.52 11.37
C ILE A 477 7.51 -22.92 10.51
N SER A 478 7.22 -23.51 9.35
CA SER A 478 8.22 -23.93 8.37
C SER A 478 7.63 -23.75 6.95
N LEU A 479 7.75 -22.55 6.41
CA LEU A 479 7.30 -22.23 5.06
C LEU A 479 8.12 -23.01 4.03
N ASP A 480 7.50 -23.44 2.94
CA ASP A 480 8.12 -24.20 1.85
C ASP A 480 9.00 -23.29 0.97
N ILE A 481 10.27 -23.12 1.37
CA ILE A 481 11.21 -22.22 0.68
C ILE A 481 11.54 -22.71 -0.71
N GLU A 482 11.76 -24.02 -0.90
CA GLU A 482 12.12 -24.57 -2.22
C GLU A 482 10.93 -24.49 -3.18
N GLY A 483 9.73 -24.82 -2.72
CA GLY A 483 8.54 -24.67 -3.56
C GLY A 483 8.26 -23.22 -3.94
N ILE A 484 8.50 -22.26 -3.04
CA ILE A 484 8.42 -20.81 -3.38
C ILE A 484 9.48 -20.45 -4.43
N ARG A 485 10.72 -20.96 -4.29
CA ARG A 485 11.79 -20.69 -5.25
C ARG A 485 11.49 -21.26 -6.63
N GLU A 486 10.97 -22.49 -6.71
CA GLU A 486 10.54 -23.11 -7.97
C GLU A 486 9.44 -22.31 -8.66
N LEU A 487 8.45 -21.83 -7.88
CA LEU A 487 7.39 -20.97 -8.41
C LEU A 487 7.97 -19.69 -9.01
N PHE A 488 8.93 -19.07 -8.33
CA PHE A 488 9.58 -17.86 -8.83
C PHE A 488 10.45 -18.10 -10.07
N ILE A 489 11.16 -19.24 -10.16
CA ILE A 489 11.91 -19.62 -11.35
C ILE A 489 10.96 -19.77 -12.55
N ASN A 490 9.85 -20.48 -12.38
CA ASN A 490 8.85 -20.64 -13.43
C ASN A 490 8.22 -19.28 -13.83
N THR A 491 7.93 -18.41 -12.86
CA THR A 491 7.44 -17.05 -13.12
C THR A 491 8.45 -16.25 -13.95
N GLU A 492 9.74 -16.34 -13.64
CA GLU A 492 10.78 -15.63 -14.36
C GLU A 492 10.96 -16.17 -15.79
N ILE A 493 10.89 -17.50 -16.00
CA ILE A 493 10.94 -18.12 -17.33
C ILE A 493 9.82 -17.56 -18.21
N ILE A 494 8.58 -17.53 -17.70
CA ILE A 494 7.44 -16.96 -18.42
C ILE A 494 7.66 -15.46 -18.69
N SER A 495 8.18 -14.73 -17.71
CA SER A 495 8.45 -13.29 -17.83
C SER A 495 9.51 -13.01 -18.91
N ILE A 496 10.58 -13.81 -18.99
CA ILE A 496 11.61 -13.68 -20.03
C ILE A 496 11.01 -13.89 -21.42
N GLN A 497 10.17 -14.90 -21.60
CA GLN A 497 9.45 -15.13 -22.86
C GLN A 497 8.58 -13.91 -23.26
N ARG A 498 7.95 -13.24 -22.26
CA ARG A 498 7.14 -12.04 -22.48
C ARG A 498 7.95 -10.76 -22.72
N ARG A 499 9.22 -10.71 -22.28
CA ARG A 499 10.09 -9.52 -22.43
C ARG A 499 10.61 -9.32 -23.85
N GLY A 500 10.51 -10.29 -24.70
CA GLY A 500 10.93 -10.16 -26.10
C GLY A 500 10.11 -9.07 -26.80
N ILE A 501 10.52 -7.80 -26.62
CA ILE A 501 9.81 -6.64 -27.19
C ILE A 501 9.69 -6.74 -28.71
N GLN A 502 10.70 -7.32 -29.37
CA GLN A 502 10.68 -7.57 -30.80
C GLN A 502 9.61 -8.61 -31.17
N ASN A 503 9.48 -9.72 -30.44
CA ASN A 503 8.47 -10.73 -30.69
C ASN A 503 7.06 -10.15 -30.60
N LYS A 504 6.80 -9.37 -29.56
CA LYS A 504 5.54 -8.64 -29.42
C LYS A 504 5.32 -7.64 -30.56
N ALA A 505 6.37 -6.91 -30.95
CA ALA A 505 6.30 -5.94 -32.03
C ALA A 505 6.14 -6.63 -33.39
N GLU A 506 6.78 -7.77 -33.60
CA GLU A 506 6.61 -8.59 -34.82
C GLU A 506 5.21 -9.17 -34.93
N ASP A 507 4.71 -9.80 -33.87
CA ASP A 507 3.35 -10.35 -33.80
C ASP A 507 2.30 -9.25 -34.03
N TRP A 508 2.47 -8.10 -33.39
CA TRP A 508 1.61 -6.94 -33.61
C TRP A 508 1.67 -6.46 -35.06
N LEU A 509 2.89 -6.33 -35.58
CA LEU A 509 3.11 -5.85 -36.95
C LEU A 509 2.47 -6.79 -37.98
N LEU A 510 2.64 -8.11 -37.80
CA LEU A 510 2.03 -9.13 -38.67
C LEU A 510 0.50 -9.05 -38.60
N GLN A 511 -0.09 -9.06 -37.42
CA GLN A 511 -1.53 -8.95 -37.25
C GLN A 511 -2.09 -7.66 -37.88
N TYR A 512 -1.38 -6.54 -37.68
CA TYR A 512 -1.79 -5.26 -38.21
C TYR A 512 -1.72 -5.23 -39.75
N ILE A 513 -0.66 -5.81 -40.34
CA ILE A 513 -0.50 -5.88 -41.78
C ILE A 513 -1.56 -6.80 -42.40
N GLU A 514 -1.87 -7.94 -41.78
CA GLU A 514 -2.92 -8.84 -42.27
C GLU A 514 -4.31 -8.15 -42.20
N ALA A 515 -4.61 -7.47 -41.12
CA ALA A 515 -5.86 -6.72 -40.96
C ALA A 515 -6.01 -5.58 -42.00
N ASN A 516 -4.89 -5.06 -42.51
CA ASN A 516 -4.83 -3.96 -43.47
C ASN A 516 -4.15 -4.37 -44.80
N ALA A 517 -4.25 -5.62 -45.20
CA ALA A 517 -3.52 -6.16 -46.37
C ALA A 517 -3.74 -5.36 -47.66
N SER A 518 -4.92 -4.79 -47.87
CA SER A 518 -5.25 -3.92 -49.01
C SER A 518 -4.43 -2.63 -49.08
N LYS A 519 -3.80 -2.20 -47.98
CA LYS A 519 -2.92 -1.03 -47.90
C LYS A 519 -1.46 -1.33 -48.23
N PHE A 520 -1.11 -2.62 -48.43
CA PHE A 520 0.23 -3.05 -48.82
C PHE A 520 0.21 -3.57 -50.25
N LYS A 521 0.94 -2.89 -51.11
CA LYS A 521 1.03 -3.27 -52.51
C LYS A 521 1.62 -4.69 -52.66
N CYS A 522 0.92 -5.57 -53.37
CA CYS A 522 1.38 -6.91 -53.72
C CYS A 522 1.58 -7.00 -55.22
N GLY A 523 2.77 -7.42 -55.70
CA GLY A 523 3.07 -7.55 -57.10
C GLY A 523 3.41 -6.25 -57.87
N LYS A 524 3.39 -6.30 -59.21
CA LYS A 524 3.81 -5.19 -60.07
C LYS A 524 2.71 -4.17 -60.39
N GLU A 525 1.45 -4.55 -60.28
CA GLU A 525 0.32 -3.67 -60.60
C GLU A 525 0.10 -2.64 -59.50
N SER A 526 -0.02 -1.35 -59.87
CA SER A 526 -0.37 -0.28 -58.94
C SER A 526 -1.77 0.23 -59.27
N ASN A 527 -2.66 0.13 -58.32
CA ASN A 527 -3.94 0.81 -58.39
C ASN A 527 -3.73 2.26 -57.91
N THR A 528 -3.90 3.22 -58.82
CA THR A 528 -3.67 4.66 -58.55
C THR A 528 -4.65 5.26 -57.53
N ASN A 529 -5.74 4.55 -57.20
CA ASN A 529 -6.78 5.02 -56.29
C ASN A 529 -6.58 4.49 -54.82
N VAL A 530 -5.49 3.77 -54.57
CA VAL A 530 -5.21 3.25 -53.24
C VAL A 530 -4.02 3.98 -52.61
N ASP A 531 -4.21 4.54 -51.42
CA ASP A 531 -3.13 5.11 -50.61
C ASP A 531 -2.38 3.96 -49.93
N TYR A 532 -1.30 3.49 -50.56
CA TYR A 532 -0.49 2.40 -50.03
C TYR A 532 0.41 2.88 -48.88
N TRP A 533 0.40 2.14 -47.77
CA TRP A 533 1.28 2.33 -46.61
C TRP A 533 2.65 1.64 -46.80
N GLY A 534 2.73 0.76 -47.77
CA GLY A 534 3.93 0.01 -48.05
C GLY A 534 3.75 -1.01 -49.18
N ALA A 535 4.66 -1.97 -49.26
CA ALA A 535 4.61 -3.09 -50.17
C ALA A 535 4.95 -4.40 -49.46
N ARG A 536 4.35 -5.49 -49.90
CA ARG A 536 4.59 -6.87 -49.45
C ARG A 536 5.10 -7.70 -50.60
N ARG A 537 6.10 -8.52 -50.35
CA ARG A 537 6.69 -9.48 -51.34
C ARG A 537 7.04 -10.77 -50.66
N GLU A 538 6.60 -11.91 -51.18
CA GLU A 538 7.01 -13.22 -50.74
C GLU A 538 8.40 -13.53 -51.28
N LEU A 539 9.26 -14.08 -50.44
CA LEU A 539 10.63 -14.49 -50.80
C LEU A 539 10.67 -16.02 -51.08
N PRO A 540 11.62 -16.48 -51.87
CA PRO A 540 11.72 -17.91 -52.22
C PRO A 540 11.94 -18.84 -51.00
N ASN A 541 12.42 -18.33 -49.90
CA ASN A 541 12.67 -19.06 -48.65
C ASN A 541 11.44 -19.16 -47.72
N GLY A 542 10.26 -18.72 -48.17
CA GLY A 542 9.02 -18.71 -47.40
C GLY A 542 8.91 -17.55 -46.41
N GLU A 543 9.85 -16.62 -46.42
CA GLU A 543 9.74 -15.37 -45.67
C GLU A 543 8.96 -14.31 -46.47
N VAL A 544 8.40 -13.33 -45.76
CA VAL A 544 7.75 -12.19 -46.37
C VAL A 544 8.56 -10.92 -46.10
N GLU A 545 8.97 -10.24 -47.18
CA GLU A 545 9.58 -8.92 -47.13
C GLU A 545 8.48 -7.86 -47.13
N ILE A 546 8.46 -7.02 -46.12
CA ILE A 546 7.50 -5.94 -45.94
C ILE A 546 8.25 -4.63 -45.94
N SER A 547 7.93 -3.76 -46.88
CA SER A 547 8.44 -2.40 -46.97
C SER A 547 7.38 -1.44 -46.45
N ILE A 548 7.65 -0.70 -45.35
CA ILE A 548 6.69 0.17 -44.68
C ILE A 548 7.18 1.61 -44.69
N LEU A 549 6.31 2.57 -45.05
CA LEU A 549 6.59 4.01 -44.95
C LEU A 549 6.97 4.37 -43.53
N LYS A 550 8.03 5.17 -43.35
CA LYS A 550 8.57 5.49 -42.03
C LYS A 550 7.50 6.00 -41.04
N HIS A 551 6.71 7.00 -41.43
CA HIS A 551 5.65 7.57 -40.58
C HIS A 551 4.54 6.54 -40.27
N LYS A 552 4.24 5.64 -41.20
CA LYS A 552 3.24 4.58 -40.94
C LYS A 552 3.75 3.50 -40.01
N PHE A 553 5.02 3.15 -40.08
CA PHE A 553 5.62 2.25 -39.09
C PHE A 553 5.56 2.84 -37.68
N GLU A 554 5.91 4.12 -37.52
CA GLU A 554 5.83 4.83 -36.25
C GLU A 554 4.39 4.90 -35.71
N GLU A 555 3.40 5.13 -36.60
CA GLU A 555 1.98 5.11 -36.27
C GLU A 555 1.51 3.71 -35.83
N ILE A 556 1.89 2.65 -36.55
CA ILE A 556 1.56 1.26 -36.22
C ILE A 556 2.15 0.86 -34.87
N MET A 557 3.42 1.19 -34.63
CA MET A 557 4.07 0.90 -33.35
C MET A 557 3.42 1.65 -32.19
N LYS A 558 3.04 2.91 -32.41
CA LYS A 558 2.33 3.70 -31.40
C LYS A 558 0.95 3.11 -31.07
N GLN A 559 0.21 2.62 -32.05
CA GLN A 559 -1.06 1.92 -31.84
C GLN A 559 -0.87 0.61 -31.02
N GLY A 560 0.24 -0.11 -31.26
CA GLY A 560 0.66 -1.26 -30.46
C GLY A 560 1.26 -0.88 -29.09
N LYS A 561 1.23 0.40 -28.72
CA LYS A 561 1.78 0.91 -27.45
C LYS A 561 3.30 0.74 -27.27
N PHE A 562 4.05 0.64 -28.38
CA PHE A 562 5.52 0.61 -28.36
C PHE A 562 6.05 2.05 -28.34
N GLU A 563 6.65 2.47 -27.20
CA GLU A 563 7.10 3.86 -27.01
C GLU A 563 8.36 4.19 -27.83
N ASP A 564 9.31 3.26 -27.88
CA ASP A 564 10.58 3.48 -28.56
C ASP A 564 10.70 2.56 -29.79
N THR A 565 10.25 3.10 -30.92
CA THR A 565 10.35 2.43 -32.22
C THR A 565 11.79 2.12 -32.64
N ARG A 566 12.77 2.89 -32.11
CA ARG A 566 14.18 2.67 -32.43
C ARG A 566 14.71 1.43 -31.75
N VAL A 567 14.32 1.15 -30.53
CA VAL A 567 14.67 -0.10 -29.82
C VAL A 567 14.18 -1.33 -30.61
N VAL A 568 12.93 -1.29 -31.11
CA VAL A 568 12.39 -2.36 -31.95
C VAL A 568 13.20 -2.55 -33.22
N LEU A 569 13.53 -1.45 -33.92
CA LEU A 569 14.31 -1.50 -35.16
C LEU A 569 15.76 -1.97 -34.96
N ASP A 570 16.42 -1.51 -33.87
CA ASP A 570 17.78 -1.95 -33.53
C ASP A 570 17.82 -3.44 -33.18
N GLN A 571 16.76 -3.96 -32.57
CA GLN A 571 16.66 -5.39 -32.28
C GLN A 571 16.38 -6.21 -33.52
N LEU A 572 15.45 -5.81 -34.41
CA LEU A 572 15.22 -6.43 -35.72
C LEU A 572 16.49 -6.43 -36.55
N LYS A 573 17.32 -5.38 -36.42
CA LYS A 573 18.64 -5.31 -37.09
C LYS A 573 19.61 -6.36 -36.53
N LYS A 574 19.70 -6.52 -35.21
CA LYS A 574 20.56 -7.51 -34.54
C LYS A 574 20.21 -8.95 -34.97
N GLU A 575 18.91 -9.22 -35.17
CA GLU A 575 18.42 -10.53 -35.62
C GLU A 575 18.49 -10.73 -37.12
N GLY A 576 19.01 -9.76 -37.87
CA GLY A 576 19.10 -9.86 -39.33
C GLY A 576 17.75 -9.76 -40.07
N LYS A 577 16.69 -9.38 -39.38
CA LYS A 577 15.34 -9.20 -39.91
C LYS A 577 15.09 -7.84 -40.55
N LEU A 578 15.92 -6.83 -40.28
CA LEU A 578 15.85 -5.50 -40.88
C LEU A 578 16.88 -5.36 -41.99
N ASP A 579 16.45 -5.05 -43.21
CA ASP A 579 17.34 -4.69 -44.32
C ASP A 579 17.74 -3.22 -44.24
N TYR A 580 19.01 -2.94 -44.03
CA TYR A 580 19.54 -1.58 -43.79
C TYR A 580 20.80 -1.32 -44.64
N GLU A 581 21.20 -0.05 -44.81
CA GLU A 581 22.38 0.33 -45.61
C GLU A 581 23.12 1.54 -45.02
N GLY A 582 24.44 1.46 -44.98
CA GLY A 582 25.31 2.59 -44.69
C GLY A 582 25.00 3.29 -43.35
N GLY A 583 24.65 2.53 -42.29
CA GLY A 583 24.28 3.08 -40.96
C GLY A 583 22.87 3.65 -40.87
N ARG A 584 22.10 3.66 -41.93
CA ARG A 584 20.68 4.08 -41.94
C ARG A 584 19.78 2.84 -41.85
N LEU A 585 18.80 2.89 -40.93
CA LEU A 585 17.82 1.81 -40.73
C LEU A 585 16.77 1.70 -41.85
N THR A 586 16.82 2.58 -42.87
CA THR A 586 15.85 2.65 -43.95
C THR A 586 16.52 2.32 -45.30
N ARG A 587 15.70 1.77 -46.20
CA ARG A 587 16.04 1.58 -47.64
C ARG A 587 15.19 2.51 -48.50
N LYS A 588 15.71 2.89 -49.67
CA LYS A 588 14.89 3.59 -50.68
C LYS A 588 14.11 2.56 -51.49
N ARG A 589 12.80 2.68 -51.52
CA ARG A 589 11.89 1.85 -52.33
C ARG A 589 10.85 2.71 -53.04
N LYS A 590 10.38 2.23 -54.20
CA LYS A 590 9.33 2.91 -54.95
C LYS A 590 7.96 2.47 -54.46
N ILE A 591 7.28 3.37 -53.74
CA ILE A 591 5.90 3.21 -53.26
C ILE A 591 5.07 4.32 -53.92
N ASN A 592 3.86 4.02 -54.42
CA ASN A 592 2.99 5.00 -55.06
C ASN A 592 3.69 5.85 -56.16
N ALA A 593 4.52 5.19 -57.01
CA ALA A 593 5.33 5.82 -58.06
C ALA A 593 6.45 6.78 -57.55
N ILE A 594 6.59 7.00 -56.23
CA ILE A 594 7.59 7.85 -55.63
C ILE A 594 8.67 7.03 -54.94
N ILE A 595 9.95 7.38 -55.12
CA ILE A 595 11.05 6.80 -54.37
C ILE A 595 11.11 7.44 -52.99
N THR A 596 10.87 6.64 -51.94
CA THR A 596 10.80 7.12 -50.58
C THR A 596 11.58 6.20 -49.63
N PRO A 597 12.10 6.73 -48.47
CA PRO A 597 12.71 5.90 -47.45
C PRO A 597 11.64 5.08 -46.72
N VAL A 598 11.87 3.76 -46.64
CA VAL A 598 11.00 2.80 -45.93
C VAL A 598 11.82 1.90 -45.03
N TYR A 599 11.19 1.35 -43.99
CA TYR A 599 11.75 0.21 -43.26
C TYR A 599 11.42 -1.06 -44.04
N VAL A 600 12.42 -1.92 -44.25
CA VAL A 600 12.28 -3.20 -44.96
C VAL A 600 12.52 -4.33 -43.97
N ILE A 601 11.46 -5.02 -43.60
CA ILE A 601 11.47 -6.05 -42.55
C ILE A 601 11.17 -7.40 -43.20
N LYS A 602 11.91 -8.44 -42.80
CA LYS A 602 11.74 -9.83 -43.23
C LYS A 602 11.17 -10.63 -42.07
N LEU A 603 10.00 -11.22 -42.28
CA LEU A 603 9.29 -11.99 -41.26
C LEU A 603 8.92 -13.36 -41.81
N LYS A 604 8.84 -14.37 -40.92
CA LYS A 604 8.26 -15.68 -41.24
C LYS A 604 6.76 -15.59 -40.94
N LEU A 605 5.95 -16.00 -41.93
CA LEU A 605 4.50 -16.14 -41.74
C LEU A 605 4.17 -17.45 -41.03
#